data_1c84495b58f2e0005d6cc68cbf0d2564
#
_entry.id   1c84495b58f2e0005d6cc68cbf0d2564
#
_cell.length_a   1.000
_cell.length_b   1.000
_cell.length_c   1.000
_cell.angle_alpha   90.00
_cell.angle_beta   90.00
_cell.angle_gamma   90.00
#
_symmetry.space_group_name_H-M   'P 1'
#
loop_
_entity.id
_entity.type
_entity.pdbx_description
1 polymer ?
#
loop_
_entity_poly.entity_id
_entity_poly.type
_entity_poly.pdbx_seq_one_letter_code
_entity_poly.pdbx_strand_id
1 'polypeptide(L)'
;MNKPFPDPSLGMRHDLHPGDIGYIIYMHGIFHALEQGWDHTFEVYVAVPLAEFAQSKSSREKIWILEEGDRIAGSVAIVKRTEEEAQLRWLLLEPEIRGRGIGKWLVEEALDFSRISGYESIFLWTVETLYI
;
A
#
# COMPACT_ATOMS: atom_id res chain seq x y z
N MET A 1 -4.62 14.74 12.61
CA MET A 1 -3.89 15.81 11.96
C MET A 1 -2.84 15.26 11.00
N ASN A 2 -2.83 15.76 9.80
CA ASN A 2 -1.93 15.24 8.77
C ASN A 2 -0.53 15.80 8.92
N LYS A 3 0.45 14.91 8.90
CA LYS A 3 1.85 15.34 8.84
C LYS A 3 2.18 15.72 7.40
N PRO A 4 3.04 16.71 7.20
CA PRO A 4 3.48 17.05 5.85
C PRO A 4 4.14 15.86 5.18
N PHE A 5 3.91 15.68 3.88
CA PHE A 5 4.58 14.64 3.13
C PHE A 5 6.08 14.93 3.09
N PRO A 6 6.93 13.93 3.38
CA PRO A 6 8.35 14.19 3.62
C PRO A 6 9.20 14.45 2.36
N ASP A 7 8.67 14.23 1.17
CA ASP A 7 9.45 14.36 -0.06
C ASP A 7 8.65 15.11 -1.13
N PRO A 8 8.97 16.41 -1.37
CA PRO A 8 8.22 17.21 -2.34
C PRO A 8 8.44 16.78 -3.79
N SER A 9 9.42 15.90 -4.08
CA SER A 9 9.63 15.41 -5.44
C SER A 9 8.63 14.33 -5.83
N LEU A 10 7.87 13.81 -4.87
CA LEU A 10 6.89 12.75 -5.11
C LEU A 10 5.48 13.27 -4.99
N GLY A 11 4.57 12.70 -5.80
CA GLY A 11 3.15 12.97 -5.70
C GLY A 11 2.43 11.88 -4.92
N MET A 12 1.21 12.18 -4.49
CA MET A 12 0.37 11.26 -3.76
C MET A 12 -1.04 11.30 -4.34
N ARG A 13 -1.62 10.14 -4.62
CA ARG A 13 -3.02 10.07 -5.00
C ARG A 13 -3.70 8.86 -4.39
N HIS A 14 -5.03 8.87 -4.45
CA HIS A 14 -5.85 7.85 -3.79
C HIS A 14 -6.82 7.17 -4.74
N ASP A 15 -6.91 7.62 -5.98
CA ASP A 15 -7.76 7.02 -7.00
C ASP A 15 -6.95 6.09 -7.90
N LEU A 16 -7.60 5.05 -8.39
CA LEU A 16 -6.95 4.11 -9.30
C LEU A 16 -7.11 4.56 -10.74
N HIS A 17 -6.01 4.57 -11.47
CA HIS A 17 -5.97 4.90 -12.89
C HIS A 17 -5.72 3.63 -13.71
N PRO A 18 -6.03 3.64 -15.01
CA PRO A 18 -5.72 2.49 -15.86
C PRO A 18 -4.24 2.11 -15.76
N GLY A 19 -3.99 0.81 -15.58
CA GLY A 19 -2.65 0.28 -15.46
C GLY A 19 -2.14 0.16 -14.03
N ASP A 20 -2.76 0.85 -13.06
CA ASP A 20 -2.27 0.83 -11.68
C ASP A 20 -2.32 -0.54 -11.05
N ILE A 21 -3.46 -1.24 -11.19
CA ILE A 21 -3.62 -2.55 -10.58
C ILE A 21 -2.53 -3.50 -11.09
N GLY A 22 -2.37 -3.56 -12.41
CA GLY A 22 -1.36 -4.42 -13.01
C GLY A 22 0.04 -4.06 -12.56
N TYR A 23 0.34 -2.77 -12.49
CA TYR A 23 1.68 -2.33 -12.11
C TYR A 23 1.99 -2.59 -10.63
N ILE A 24 1.02 -2.41 -9.74
CA ILE A 24 1.20 -2.72 -8.32
C ILE A 24 1.47 -4.22 -8.14
N ILE A 25 0.73 -5.07 -8.86
CA ILE A 25 0.98 -6.51 -8.83
C ILE A 25 2.39 -6.81 -9.34
N TYR A 26 2.78 -6.19 -10.44
CA TYR A 26 4.11 -6.37 -11.02
C TYR A 26 5.22 -5.97 -10.04
N MET A 27 5.10 -4.80 -9.41
CA MET A 27 6.10 -4.34 -8.44
C MET A 27 6.25 -5.30 -7.28
N HIS A 28 5.12 -5.77 -6.72
CA HIS A 28 5.17 -6.71 -5.62
C HIS A 28 5.82 -8.03 -6.04
N GLY A 29 5.46 -8.53 -7.22
CA GLY A 29 6.02 -9.78 -7.72
C GLY A 29 7.52 -9.69 -7.96
N ILE A 30 7.95 -8.64 -8.65
CA ILE A 30 9.38 -8.48 -9.00
C ILE A 30 10.23 -8.22 -7.76
N PHE A 31 9.81 -7.29 -6.90
CA PHE A 31 10.65 -6.93 -5.75
C PHE A 31 10.75 -8.06 -4.75
N HIS A 32 9.67 -8.80 -4.50
CA HIS A 32 9.74 -9.93 -3.58
C HIS A 32 10.49 -11.11 -4.19
N ALA A 33 10.41 -11.30 -5.51
CA ALA A 33 11.23 -12.32 -6.15
C ALA A 33 12.72 -12.01 -5.99
N LEU A 34 13.11 -10.76 -6.21
CA LEU A 34 14.51 -10.35 -6.09
C LEU A 34 15.01 -10.35 -4.66
N GLU A 35 14.19 -9.95 -3.70
CA GLU A 35 14.60 -9.76 -2.32
C GLU A 35 14.33 -10.96 -1.42
N GLN A 36 13.30 -11.77 -1.75
CA GLN A 36 12.90 -12.91 -0.93
C GLN A 36 13.04 -14.26 -1.66
N GLY A 37 13.28 -14.24 -2.96
CA GLY A 37 13.36 -15.47 -3.74
C GLY A 37 12.01 -16.13 -3.98
N TRP A 38 10.91 -15.39 -3.85
CA TRP A 38 9.57 -15.92 -4.05
C TRP A 38 9.24 -16.04 -5.54
N ASP A 39 8.37 -17.00 -5.88
CA ASP A 39 7.96 -17.20 -7.27
C ASP A 39 6.63 -16.49 -7.58
N HIS A 40 6.07 -16.78 -8.75
CA HIS A 40 4.87 -16.11 -9.25
C HIS A 40 3.61 -16.32 -8.39
N THR A 41 3.62 -17.31 -7.50
CA THR A 41 2.44 -17.55 -6.64
C THR A 41 2.17 -16.38 -5.71
N PHE A 42 3.21 -15.63 -5.37
CA PHE A 42 3.02 -14.41 -4.57
C PHE A 42 2.23 -13.36 -5.33
N GLU A 43 2.40 -13.27 -6.66
CA GLU A 43 1.63 -12.33 -7.47
C GLU A 43 0.13 -12.64 -7.41
N VAL A 44 -0.24 -13.91 -7.41
CA VAL A 44 -1.64 -14.32 -7.28
C VAL A 44 -2.19 -13.88 -5.93
N TYR A 45 -1.39 -14.05 -4.89
CA TYR A 45 -1.75 -13.63 -3.54
C TYR A 45 -2.00 -12.12 -3.45
N VAL A 46 -1.26 -11.32 -4.23
CA VAL A 46 -1.47 -9.88 -4.30
C VAL A 46 -2.66 -9.55 -5.21
N ALA A 47 -2.76 -10.22 -6.35
CA ALA A 47 -3.72 -9.88 -7.41
C ALA A 47 -5.18 -10.06 -6.98
N VAL A 48 -5.50 -11.17 -6.32
CA VAL A 48 -6.89 -11.47 -5.99
C VAL A 48 -7.47 -10.44 -5.02
N PRO A 49 -6.85 -10.17 -3.86
CA PRO A 49 -7.39 -9.15 -2.96
C PRO A 49 -7.36 -7.74 -3.54
N LEU A 50 -6.38 -7.42 -4.38
CA LEU A 50 -6.29 -6.09 -4.97
C LEU A 50 -7.43 -5.86 -5.96
N ALA A 51 -7.79 -6.88 -6.74
CA ALA A 51 -8.93 -6.79 -7.63
C ALA A 51 -10.24 -6.61 -6.85
N GLU A 52 -10.37 -7.32 -5.73
CA GLU A 52 -11.54 -7.15 -4.86
C GLU A 52 -11.61 -5.75 -4.28
N PHE A 53 -10.49 -5.23 -3.83
CA PHE A 53 -10.42 -3.85 -3.33
C PHE A 53 -10.85 -2.85 -4.40
N ALA A 54 -10.39 -3.03 -5.63
CA ALA A 54 -10.71 -2.11 -6.73
C ALA A 54 -12.21 -2.07 -7.05
N GLN A 55 -12.92 -3.12 -6.75
CA GLN A 55 -14.37 -3.21 -6.95
C GLN A 55 -15.17 -2.74 -5.72
N SER A 56 -14.50 -2.54 -4.59
CA SER A 56 -15.17 -2.14 -3.36
C SER A 56 -15.63 -0.69 -3.43
N LYS A 57 -16.77 -0.41 -2.80
CA LYS A 57 -17.31 0.94 -2.68
C LYS A 57 -17.26 1.44 -1.24
N SER A 58 -16.52 0.77 -0.37
CA SER A 58 -16.49 1.11 1.04
C SER A 58 -15.72 2.40 1.29
N SER A 59 -16.30 3.30 2.08
CA SER A 59 -15.62 4.51 2.53
C SER A 59 -14.60 4.21 3.62
N ARG A 60 -14.56 2.96 4.09
CA ARG A 60 -13.63 2.51 5.14
C ARG A 60 -12.41 1.83 4.55
N GLU A 61 -12.22 1.94 3.23
CA GLU A 61 -11.04 1.42 2.55
C GLU A 61 -10.38 2.52 1.75
N LYS A 62 -9.06 2.49 1.64
CA LYS A 62 -8.33 3.54 0.96
C LYS A 62 -6.97 3.02 0.51
N ILE A 63 -6.50 3.52 -0.62
CA ILE A 63 -5.15 3.25 -1.10
C ILE A 63 -4.39 4.57 -1.23
N TRP A 64 -3.10 4.52 -0.91
CA TRP A 64 -2.16 5.62 -1.12
C TRP A 64 -1.20 5.17 -2.20
N ILE A 65 -1.10 5.94 -3.27
CA ILE A 65 -0.22 5.65 -4.39
C ILE A 65 0.77 6.79 -4.51
N LEU A 66 2.05 6.44 -4.39
CA LEU A 66 3.13 7.41 -4.58
C LEU A 66 3.54 7.44 -6.03
N GLU A 67 3.72 8.64 -6.57
CA GLU A 67 4.17 8.82 -7.94
C GLU A 67 5.46 9.61 -7.99
N GLU A 68 6.36 9.16 -8.85
CA GLU A 68 7.53 9.92 -9.24
C GLU A 68 7.39 10.19 -10.73
N GLY A 69 7.01 11.43 -11.07
CA GLY A 69 6.61 11.75 -12.44
C GLY A 69 5.36 10.94 -12.82
N ASP A 70 5.44 10.19 -13.91
CA ASP A 70 4.33 9.37 -14.39
C ASP A 70 4.39 7.93 -13.89
N ARG A 71 5.30 7.63 -12.96
CA ARG A 71 5.58 6.28 -12.52
C ARG A 71 5.18 6.08 -11.07
N ILE A 72 4.57 4.93 -10.78
CA ILE A 72 4.28 4.56 -9.39
C ILE A 72 5.58 4.18 -8.70
N ALA A 73 5.84 4.79 -7.55
CA ALA A 73 7.06 4.54 -6.77
C ALA A 73 6.77 3.79 -5.47
N GLY A 74 5.52 3.68 -5.08
CA GLY A 74 5.17 2.96 -3.87
C GLY A 74 3.67 2.97 -3.62
N SER A 75 3.26 2.20 -2.61
CA SER A 75 1.84 2.12 -2.25
C SER A 75 1.67 1.63 -0.83
N VAL A 76 0.47 1.84 -0.30
CA VAL A 76 -0.06 1.17 0.89
C VAL A 76 -1.57 1.29 0.84
N ALA A 77 -2.26 0.35 1.45
CA ALA A 77 -3.72 0.40 1.50
C ALA A 77 -4.24 -0.08 2.84
N ILE A 78 -5.44 0.41 3.17
CA ILE A 78 -6.24 -0.12 4.26
C ILE A 78 -7.45 -0.79 3.64
N VAL A 79 -7.67 -2.05 3.99
CA VAL A 79 -8.86 -2.78 3.58
C VAL A 79 -9.58 -3.29 4.82
N LYS A 80 -10.88 -3.50 4.68
CA LYS A 80 -11.71 -4.04 5.76
C LYS A 80 -11.44 -5.54 5.89
N ARG A 81 -11.13 -5.99 7.10
CA ARG A 81 -11.02 -7.41 7.39
C ARG A 81 -12.26 -7.90 8.13
N THR A 82 -12.69 -7.16 9.15
CA THR A 82 -13.98 -7.35 9.83
C THR A 82 -14.55 -5.96 10.11
N GLU A 83 -15.71 -5.89 10.73
CA GLU A 83 -16.28 -4.59 11.12
C GLU A 83 -15.35 -3.82 12.06
N GLU A 84 -14.65 -4.54 12.94
CA GLU A 84 -13.79 -3.94 13.96
C GLU A 84 -12.34 -3.91 13.57
N GLU A 85 -11.91 -4.70 12.56
CA GLU A 85 -10.50 -4.82 12.24
C GLU A 85 -10.22 -4.49 10.77
N ALA A 86 -9.28 -3.58 10.57
CA ALA A 86 -8.73 -3.29 9.25
C ALA A 86 -7.50 -4.16 8.99
N GLN A 87 -7.10 -4.25 7.74
CA GLN A 87 -5.85 -4.87 7.35
C GLN A 87 -5.05 -3.88 6.53
N LEU A 88 -3.78 -3.69 6.90
CA LEU A 88 -2.84 -2.92 6.08
C LEU A 88 -2.26 -3.84 5.03
N ARG A 89 -2.32 -3.41 3.77
CA ARG A 89 -1.88 -4.24 2.64
C ARG A 89 -1.05 -3.43 1.65
N TRP A 90 -0.30 -4.17 0.84
CA TRP A 90 0.42 -3.65 -0.34
C TRP A 90 1.34 -2.49 -0.01
N LEU A 91 2.01 -2.59 1.15
CA LEU A 91 3.05 -1.64 1.51
C LEU A 91 4.31 -1.98 0.73
N LEU A 92 4.69 -1.12 -0.17
CA LEU A 92 5.86 -1.32 -1.00
C LEU A 92 6.43 0.02 -1.42
N LEU A 93 7.75 0.13 -1.37
CA LEU A 93 8.48 1.28 -1.88
C LEU A 93 9.55 0.80 -2.82
N GLU A 94 9.76 1.52 -3.91
CA GLU A 94 10.92 1.25 -4.76
C GLU A 94 12.20 1.43 -3.94
N PRO A 95 13.24 0.61 -4.20
CA PRO A 95 14.47 0.68 -3.40
C PRO A 95 15.09 2.09 -3.33
N GLU A 96 14.99 2.85 -4.42
CA GLU A 96 15.61 4.18 -4.50
C GLU A 96 15.00 5.19 -3.53
N ILE A 97 13.75 5.00 -3.13
CA ILE A 97 13.08 5.96 -2.23
C ILE A 97 13.00 5.46 -0.79
N ARG A 98 13.54 4.30 -0.49
CA ARG A 98 13.59 3.78 0.87
C ARG A 98 14.58 4.58 1.71
N GLY A 99 14.34 4.60 3.03
CA GLY A 99 15.25 5.27 3.95
C GLY A 99 15.09 6.78 4.03
N ARG A 100 14.02 7.32 3.47
CA ARG A 100 13.74 8.77 3.49
C ARG A 100 12.56 9.13 4.39
N GLY A 101 12.11 8.20 5.22
CA GLY A 101 10.96 8.43 6.08
C GLY A 101 9.61 8.27 5.42
N ILE A 102 9.59 7.88 4.14
CA ILE A 102 8.35 7.77 3.37
C ILE A 102 7.50 6.60 3.85
N GLY A 103 8.12 5.44 4.08
CA GLY A 103 7.40 4.26 4.56
C GLY A 103 6.75 4.51 5.91
N LYS A 104 7.48 5.15 6.82
CA LYS A 104 6.95 5.52 8.11
C LYS A 104 5.75 6.46 7.97
N TRP A 105 5.88 7.45 7.10
CA TRP A 105 4.79 8.40 6.84
C TRP A 105 3.55 7.68 6.32
N LEU A 106 3.73 6.76 5.36
CA LEU A 106 2.61 6.00 4.79
C LEU A 106 1.90 5.16 5.85
N VAL A 107 2.66 4.48 6.70
CA VAL A 107 2.08 3.66 7.76
C VAL A 107 1.31 4.54 8.74
N GLU A 108 1.87 5.68 9.12
CA GLU A 108 1.19 6.59 10.03
C GLU A 108 -0.12 7.12 9.44
N GLU A 109 -0.13 7.46 8.14
CA GLU A 109 -1.35 7.89 7.47
C GLU A 109 -2.40 6.77 7.45
N ALA A 110 -1.96 5.56 7.16
CA ALA A 110 -2.86 4.41 7.14
C ALA A 110 -3.46 4.14 8.52
N LEU A 111 -2.65 4.24 9.57
CA LEU A 111 -3.12 4.06 10.94
C LEU A 111 -4.14 5.14 11.32
N ASP A 112 -3.87 6.38 10.97
CA ASP A 112 -4.79 7.49 11.26
C ASP A 112 -6.11 7.31 10.53
N PHE A 113 -6.06 6.94 9.26
CA PHE A 113 -7.27 6.65 8.49
C PHE A 113 -8.09 5.54 9.15
N SER A 114 -7.43 4.49 9.61
CA SER A 114 -8.12 3.37 10.25
C SER A 114 -8.83 3.79 11.52
N ARG A 115 -8.17 4.61 12.34
CA ARG A 115 -8.79 5.13 13.58
C ARG A 115 -10.00 5.99 13.25
N ILE A 116 -9.87 6.90 12.33
CA ILE A 116 -10.95 7.81 11.93
C ILE A 116 -12.12 7.03 11.36
N SER A 117 -11.83 5.94 10.65
CA SER A 117 -12.86 5.10 10.04
C SER A 117 -13.57 4.19 11.05
N GLY A 118 -13.15 4.20 12.32
CA GLY A 118 -13.82 3.47 13.37
C GLY A 118 -13.35 2.05 13.61
N TYR A 119 -12.23 1.65 13.01
CA TYR A 119 -11.65 0.34 13.30
C TYR A 119 -11.03 0.35 14.69
N GLU A 120 -11.14 -0.78 15.39
CA GLU A 120 -10.58 -0.94 16.74
C GLU A 120 -9.16 -1.50 16.69
N SER A 121 -8.82 -2.22 15.64
CA SER A 121 -7.48 -2.82 15.49
C SER A 121 -7.09 -2.93 14.03
N ILE A 122 -5.81 -3.15 13.79
CA ILE A 122 -5.26 -3.31 12.45
C ILE A 122 -4.44 -4.59 12.40
N PHE A 123 -4.79 -5.46 11.45
CA PHE A 123 -4.00 -6.65 11.16
C PHE A 123 -2.87 -6.27 10.21
N LEU A 124 -1.66 -6.67 10.55
CA LEU A 124 -0.48 -6.37 9.77
C LEU A 124 0.28 -7.67 9.53
N TRP A 125 0.47 -8.04 8.28
CA TRP A 125 1.25 -9.22 7.96
C TRP A 125 2.72 -8.86 8.04
N THR A 126 3.50 -9.64 8.81
CA THR A 126 4.88 -9.29 9.11
C THR A 126 5.78 -9.16 7.89
N VAL A 127 5.53 -9.94 6.82
CA VAL A 127 6.33 -9.82 5.60
C VAL A 127 6.21 -8.43 4.97
N GLU A 128 5.07 -7.77 5.13
CA GLU A 128 4.85 -6.46 4.52
C GLU A 128 5.54 -5.34 5.28
N THR A 129 6.04 -5.60 6.48
CA THR A 129 6.72 -4.58 7.28
C THR A 129 8.23 -4.53 7.06
N LEU A 130 8.77 -5.44 6.25
CA LEU A 130 10.21 -5.55 6.07
C LEU A 130 10.85 -4.34 5.41
N TYR A 131 10.06 -3.50 4.77
CA TYR A 131 10.57 -2.41 3.95
C TYR A 131 10.24 -1.02 4.50
N ILE A 132 9.87 -0.97 5.75
CA ILE A 132 9.64 0.29 6.45
C ILE A 132 10.95 0.84 7.09
#